data_aafe24aa10d439251d4f150c5a4fb6da
#
_entry.id   aafe24aa10d439251d4f150c5a4fb6da
#
_cell.length_a   1.000
_cell.length_b   1.000
_cell.length_c   1.000
_cell.angle_alpha   90.00
_cell.angle_beta   90.00
_cell.angle_gamma   90.00
#
_symmetry.space_group_name_H-M   'P 1'
#
loop_
_entity.id
_entity.type
_entity.pdbx_description
1 polymer ?
#
loop_
_entity_poly.entity_id
_entity_poly.type
_entity_poly.pdbx_seq_one_letter_code
_entity_poly.pdbx_strand_id
1 'polypeptide(L)'
;MNANTLDGKVAVITGATSGLGLSTAKRFVAEGAYVFITGRRQNELEEAIGKVGRNVTGIRGDIANLADLDRLYGQVKKEKGRIDILVANAGVGSFAPLGAITEEHFDRTFDVNVRGTLFTVQKALPLLKDGGSIILTASSAASKGTDAFSVYAASKAAIRSFARGWTTDLKTRKIRVNAISPGVVPTEGYNTSLGMSAEQVVQFSEQMSAGIPLGRVGTPDEVAKAIVFLASDDSSYISGIELAVDGGMNQV
;
A
#
# COMPACT_ATOMS: atom_id res chain seq x y z
N MET A 1 7.50 15.30 -15.74
CA MET A 1 6.46 14.29 -15.99
C MET A 1 5.31 15.00 -16.68
N ASN A 2 4.81 14.45 -17.78
CA ASN A 2 3.59 14.98 -18.39
C ASN A 2 2.46 14.86 -17.37
N ALA A 3 1.74 15.93 -17.09
CA ALA A 3 0.53 15.89 -16.27
C ALA A 3 -0.46 14.91 -16.95
N ASN A 4 -1.21 14.13 -16.13
CA ASN A 4 -2.21 13.17 -16.57
C ASN A 4 -1.67 11.81 -17.08
N THR A 5 -0.60 11.29 -16.48
CA THR A 5 -0.07 9.94 -16.80
C THR A 5 -1.06 8.80 -16.51
N LEU A 6 -2.10 9.04 -15.72
CA LEU A 6 -3.16 8.08 -15.37
C LEU A 6 -4.54 8.50 -15.91
N ASP A 7 -4.58 9.34 -16.94
CA ASP A 7 -5.85 9.85 -17.47
C ASP A 7 -6.79 8.72 -17.89
N GLY A 8 -8.05 8.81 -17.45
CA GLY A 8 -9.09 7.81 -17.72
C GLY A 8 -8.89 6.43 -17.06
N LYS A 9 -7.81 6.20 -16.29
CA LYS A 9 -7.60 4.95 -15.54
C LYS A 9 -8.52 4.88 -14.33
N VAL A 10 -8.95 3.66 -13.99
CA VAL A 10 -9.73 3.35 -12.79
C VAL A 10 -8.83 2.60 -11.82
N ALA A 11 -8.65 3.15 -10.62
CA ALA A 11 -7.79 2.58 -9.59
C ALA A 11 -8.57 2.19 -8.33
N VAL A 12 -8.12 1.13 -7.67
CA VAL A 12 -8.56 0.75 -6.32
C VAL A 12 -7.36 0.85 -5.37
N ILE A 13 -7.51 1.53 -4.24
CA ILE A 13 -6.46 1.72 -3.24
C ILE A 13 -7.00 1.32 -1.87
N THR A 14 -6.44 0.27 -1.26
CA THR A 14 -6.84 -0.15 0.08
C THR A 14 -6.07 0.59 1.17
N GLY A 15 -6.72 0.84 2.33
CA GLY A 15 -6.10 1.57 3.43
C GLY A 15 -5.73 3.01 3.06
N ALA A 16 -6.63 3.70 2.37
CA ALA A 16 -6.38 5.03 1.81
C ALA A 16 -7.04 6.18 2.60
N THR A 17 -7.40 5.96 3.87
CA THR A 17 -7.96 7.02 4.72
C THR A 17 -6.88 7.94 5.30
N SER A 18 -5.61 7.51 5.31
CA SER A 18 -4.49 8.28 5.83
C SER A 18 -3.16 7.87 5.18
N GLY A 19 -2.07 8.53 5.54
CA GLY A 19 -0.69 8.16 5.23
C GLY A 19 -0.41 7.93 3.75
N LEU A 20 0.27 6.82 3.44
CA LEU A 20 0.70 6.47 2.08
C LEU A 20 -0.48 6.30 1.12
N GLY A 21 -1.53 5.61 1.56
CA GLY A 21 -2.71 5.35 0.74
C GLY A 21 -3.46 6.63 0.36
N LEU A 22 -3.65 7.54 1.30
CA LEU A 22 -4.27 8.85 1.02
C LEU A 22 -3.42 9.71 0.10
N SER A 23 -2.10 9.75 0.32
CA SER A 23 -1.18 10.47 -0.56
C SER A 23 -1.20 9.90 -1.98
N THR A 24 -1.25 8.57 -2.11
CA THR A 24 -1.40 7.89 -3.40
C THR A 24 -2.71 8.25 -4.09
N ALA A 25 -3.85 8.24 -3.36
CA ALA A 25 -5.15 8.60 -3.91
C ALA A 25 -5.15 10.04 -4.45
N LYS A 26 -4.60 11.00 -3.69
CA LYS A 26 -4.45 12.39 -4.13
C LYS A 26 -3.62 12.51 -5.41
N ARG A 27 -2.47 11.82 -5.48
CA ARG A 27 -1.61 11.82 -6.67
C ARG A 27 -2.31 11.20 -7.86
N PHE A 28 -2.99 10.07 -7.69
CA PHE A 28 -3.70 9.39 -8.78
C PHE A 28 -4.77 10.29 -9.39
N VAL A 29 -5.54 11.00 -8.55
CA VAL A 29 -6.55 11.95 -9.04
C VAL A 29 -5.91 13.16 -9.72
N ALA A 30 -4.78 13.65 -9.21
CA ALA A 30 -4.02 14.73 -9.86
C ALA A 30 -3.48 14.33 -11.24
N GLU A 31 -3.18 13.02 -11.43
CA GLU A 31 -2.74 12.42 -12.70
C GLU A 31 -3.91 11.95 -13.60
N GLY A 32 -5.16 12.31 -13.27
CA GLY A 32 -6.34 12.06 -14.11
C GLY A 32 -7.10 10.76 -13.84
N ALA A 33 -6.70 9.95 -12.86
CA ALA A 33 -7.39 8.72 -12.53
C ALA A 33 -8.71 8.95 -11.77
N TYR A 34 -9.62 7.98 -11.87
CA TYR A 34 -10.71 7.80 -10.94
C TYR A 34 -10.31 6.76 -9.87
N VAL A 35 -10.48 7.07 -8.58
CA VAL A 35 -10.03 6.20 -7.50
C VAL A 35 -11.18 5.70 -6.62
N PHE A 36 -11.16 4.39 -6.33
CA PHE A 36 -11.94 3.80 -5.24
C PHE A 36 -11.01 3.64 -4.05
N ILE A 37 -11.39 4.19 -2.91
CA ILE A 37 -10.61 4.08 -1.67
C ILE A 37 -11.39 3.29 -0.62
N THR A 38 -10.67 2.54 0.23
CA THR A 38 -11.31 1.85 1.34
C THR A 38 -10.58 2.05 2.66
N GLY A 39 -11.34 2.00 3.73
CA GLY A 39 -10.89 2.05 5.12
C GLY A 39 -11.97 1.58 6.07
N ARG A 40 -11.60 1.24 7.30
CA ARG A 40 -12.51 0.63 8.27
C ARG A 40 -13.43 1.61 8.98
N ARG A 41 -12.97 2.84 9.19
CA ARG A 41 -13.69 3.87 9.96
C ARG A 41 -14.37 4.85 9.02
N GLN A 42 -15.69 4.99 9.20
CA GLN A 42 -16.52 5.79 8.30
C GLN A 42 -16.11 7.27 8.29
N ASN A 43 -15.95 7.88 9.46
CA ASN A 43 -15.59 9.30 9.56
C ASN A 43 -14.25 9.62 8.86
N GLU A 44 -13.24 8.77 9.06
CA GLU A 44 -11.94 8.95 8.40
C GLU A 44 -12.02 8.76 6.89
N LEU A 45 -12.92 7.87 6.43
CA LEU A 45 -13.15 7.67 5.01
C LEU A 45 -13.80 8.89 4.38
N GLU A 46 -14.79 9.50 5.05
CA GLU A 46 -15.43 10.74 4.60
C GLU A 46 -14.45 11.92 4.56
N GLU A 47 -13.62 12.06 5.59
CA GLU A 47 -12.55 13.07 5.58
C GLU A 47 -11.55 12.85 4.43
N ALA A 48 -11.18 11.59 4.17
CA ALA A 48 -10.26 11.25 3.08
C ALA A 48 -10.87 11.59 1.71
N ILE A 49 -12.16 11.29 1.50
CA ILE A 49 -12.90 11.71 0.31
C ILE A 49 -12.84 13.22 0.14
N GLY A 50 -13.12 13.98 1.21
CA GLY A 50 -13.02 15.45 1.19
C GLY A 50 -11.61 15.95 0.86
N LYS A 51 -10.57 15.30 1.39
CA LYS A 51 -9.15 15.64 1.13
C LYS A 51 -8.69 15.30 -0.29
N VAL A 52 -9.26 14.27 -0.92
CA VAL A 52 -9.02 13.91 -2.33
C VAL A 52 -9.82 14.81 -3.27
N GLY A 53 -11.06 15.11 -2.92
CA GLY A 53 -11.90 16.14 -3.51
C GLY A 53 -12.76 15.66 -4.68
N ARG A 54 -12.16 15.20 -5.79
CA ARG A 54 -12.89 14.79 -7.01
C ARG A 54 -12.48 13.39 -7.46
N ASN A 55 -13.25 12.81 -8.37
CA ASN A 55 -12.94 11.50 -8.98
C ASN A 55 -12.61 10.42 -7.95
N VAL A 56 -13.33 10.40 -6.84
CA VAL A 56 -13.13 9.47 -5.74
C VAL A 56 -14.47 8.90 -5.23
N THR A 57 -14.50 7.59 -5.01
CA THR A 57 -15.56 6.89 -4.26
C THR A 57 -14.93 6.17 -3.07
N GLY A 58 -15.46 6.41 -1.88
CA GLY A 58 -15.04 5.69 -0.68
C GLY A 58 -16.00 4.55 -0.35
N ILE A 59 -15.46 3.37 -0.08
CA ILE A 59 -16.23 2.20 0.36
C ILE A 59 -15.68 1.73 1.70
N ARG A 60 -16.51 1.79 2.75
CA ARG A 60 -16.12 1.28 4.06
C ARG A 60 -15.92 -0.23 4.00
N GLY A 61 -14.78 -0.72 4.52
CA GLY A 61 -14.50 -2.15 4.60
C GLY A 61 -13.18 -2.47 5.29
N ASP A 62 -13.10 -3.69 5.80
CA ASP A 62 -11.88 -4.31 6.30
C ASP A 62 -11.41 -5.35 5.29
N ILE A 63 -10.15 -5.26 4.85
CA ILE A 63 -9.60 -6.23 3.88
C ILE A 63 -9.44 -7.63 4.48
N ALA A 64 -9.41 -7.78 5.81
CA ALA A 64 -9.44 -9.08 6.47
C ALA A 64 -10.83 -9.74 6.41
N ASN A 65 -11.90 -8.99 6.09
CA ASN A 65 -13.26 -9.49 5.91
C ASN A 65 -13.58 -9.66 4.42
N LEU A 66 -13.77 -10.91 3.98
CA LEU A 66 -14.01 -11.22 2.57
C LEU A 66 -15.32 -10.66 2.03
N ALA A 67 -16.37 -10.52 2.87
CA ALA A 67 -17.64 -9.92 2.45
C ALA A 67 -17.49 -8.40 2.19
N ASP A 68 -16.59 -7.73 2.91
CA ASP A 68 -16.28 -6.33 2.66
C ASP A 68 -15.56 -6.13 1.32
N LEU A 69 -14.67 -7.07 0.95
CA LEU A 69 -14.05 -7.08 -0.37
C LEU A 69 -15.07 -7.35 -1.48
N ASP A 70 -16.04 -8.26 -1.25
CA ASP A 70 -17.11 -8.51 -2.22
C ASP A 70 -17.95 -7.25 -2.44
N ARG A 71 -18.26 -6.52 -1.38
CA ARG A 71 -18.99 -5.24 -1.46
C ARG A 71 -18.16 -4.18 -2.20
N LEU A 72 -16.87 -4.08 -1.92
CA LEU A 72 -15.96 -3.17 -2.63
C LEU A 72 -15.98 -3.43 -4.13
N TYR A 73 -15.71 -4.66 -4.56
CA TYR A 73 -15.64 -4.98 -5.99
C TYR A 73 -17.01 -5.00 -6.68
N GLY A 74 -18.08 -5.30 -5.93
CA GLY A 74 -19.46 -5.10 -6.39
C GLY A 74 -19.76 -3.66 -6.76
N GLN A 75 -19.32 -2.71 -5.94
CA GLN A 75 -19.48 -1.27 -6.19
C GLN A 75 -18.61 -0.80 -7.37
N VAL A 76 -17.35 -1.22 -7.45
CA VAL A 76 -16.46 -0.93 -8.58
C VAL A 76 -17.07 -1.44 -9.89
N LYS A 77 -17.59 -2.68 -9.90
CA LYS A 77 -18.27 -3.27 -11.05
C LYS A 77 -19.47 -2.43 -11.50
N LYS A 78 -20.29 -2.00 -10.54
CA LYS A 78 -21.50 -1.20 -10.80
C LYS A 78 -21.17 0.17 -11.40
N GLU A 79 -20.14 0.85 -10.89
CA GLU A 79 -19.83 2.23 -11.29
C GLU A 79 -18.93 2.34 -12.51
N LYS A 80 -17.94 1.45 -12.63
CA LYS A 80 -16.87 1.56 -13.65
C LYS A 80 -16.67 0.31 -14.48
N GLY A 81 -17.11 -0.86 -14.02
CA GLY A 81 -17.04 -2.13 -14.74
C GLY A 81 -15.62 -2.70 -14.90
N ARG A 82 -14.58 -1.98 -14.50
CA ARG A 82 -13.18 -2.37 -14.68
C ARG A 82 -12.27 -1.80 -13.62
N ILE A 83 -11.07 -2.36 -13.50
CA ILE A 83 -9.93 -1.86 -12.74
C ILE A 83 -8.72 -1.86 -13.67
N ASP A 84 -8.06 -0.72 -13.81
CA ASP A 84 -6.78 -0.59 -14.53
C ASP A 84 -5.60 -0.74 -13.57
N ILE A 85 -5.75 -0.26 -12.32
CA ILE A 85 -4.68 -0.23 -11.32
C ILE A 85 -5.23 -0.69 -9.96
N LEU A 86 -4.50 -1.60 -9.31
CA LEU A 86 -4.79 -2.00 -7.93
C LEU A 86 -3.59 -1.71 -7.03
N VAL A 87 -3.80 -0.91 -5.99
CA VAL A 87 -2.80 -0.66 -4.94
C VAL A 87 -3.25 -1.34 -3.64
N ALA A 88 -2.69 -2.50 -3.35
CA ALA A 88 -2.91 -3.22 -2.09
C ALA A 88 -1.99 -2.63 -1.01
N ASN A 89 -2.45 -1.55 -0.38
CA ASN A 89 -1.67 -0.76 0.55
C ASN A 89 -2.04 -0.98 2.02
N ALA A 90 -3.27 -1.40 2.33
CA ALA A 90 -3.69 -1.60 3.71
C ALA A 90 -2.75 -2.55 4.46
N GLY A 91 -2.39 -2.19 5.68
CA GLY A 91 -1.51 -2.98 6.53
C GLY A 91 -1.50 -2.46 7.96
N VAL A 92 -1.06 -3.32 8.87
CA VAL A 92 -0.87 -3.02 10.29
C VAL A 92 0.50 -3.49 10.73
N GLY A 93 1.04 -2.87 11.79
CA GLY A 93 2.27 -3.30 12.44
C GLY A 93 2.24 -2.93 13.91
N SER A 94 2.87 -3.75 14.72
CA SER A 94 3.10 -3.49 16.15
C SER A 94 4.37 -4.18 16.59
N PHE A 95 5.01 -3.65 17.61
CA PHE A 95 6.23 -4.22 18.17
C PHE A 95 5.89 -5.30 19.20
N ALA A 96 6.59 -6.44 19.13
CA ALA A 96 6.59 -7.48 20.17
C ALA A 96 7.92 -8.24 20.14
N PRO A 97 8.70 -8.27 21.24
CA PRO A 97 9.90 -9.10 21.34
C PRO A 97 9.57 -10.59 21.14
N LEU A 98 10.49 -11.38 20.61
CA LEU A 98 10.27 -12.79 20.27
C LEU A 98 9.64 -13.60 21.42
N GLY A 99 10.00 -13.36 22.66
CA GLY A 99 9.41 -14.06 23.83
C GLY A 99 8.03 -13.56 24.27
N ALA A 100 7.50 -12.45 23.68
CA ALA A 100 6.23 -11.85 24.04
C ALA A 100 5.21 -11.81 22.88
N ILE A 101 5.50 -12.48 21.77
CA ILE A 101 4.56 -12.61 20.64
C ILE A 101 3.43 -13.54 21.06
N THR A 102 2.18 -13.05 20.95
CA THR A 102 0.97 -13.84 21.18
C THR A 102 0.38 -14.33 19.86
N GLU A 103 -0.46 -15.37 19.89
CA GLU A 103 -1.21 -15.83 18.73
C GLU A 103 -2.06 -14.69 18.12
N GLU A 104 -2.74 -13.91 18.95
CA GLU A 104 -3.55 -12.77 18.50
C GLU A 104 -2.70 -11.70 17.78
N HIS A 105 -1.48 -11.41 18.28
CA HIS A 105 -0.56 -10.50 17.62
C HIS A 105 -0.17 -11.02 16.23
N PHE A 106 0.17 -12.30 16.15
CA PHE A 106 0.53 -12.96 14.90
C PHE A 106 -0.65 -12.98 13.92
N ASP A 107 -1.79 -13.51 14.34
CA ASP A 107 -2.99 -13.67 13.52
C ASP A 107 -3.46 -12.32 12.98
N ARG A 108 -3.59 -11.31 13.83
CA ARG A 108 -3.98 -9.96 13.40
C ARG A 108 -3.06 -9.40 12.33
N THR A 109 -1.75 -9.58 12.48
CA THR A 109 -0.77 -9.06 11.52
C THR A 109 -0.86 -9.82 10.19
N PHE A 110 -0.92 -11.14 10.23
CA PHE A 110 -0.98 -11.97 9.02
C PHE A 110 -2.34 -11.93 8.33
N ASP A 111 -3.44 -11.88 9.09
CA ASP A 111 -4.78 -11.74 8.53
C ASP A 111 -4.94 -10.45 7.71
N VAL A 112 -4.44 -9.34 8.22
CA VAL A 112 -4.51 -8.07 7.49
C VAL A 112 -3.46 -8.03 6.37
N ASN A 113 -2.17 -8.22 6.72
CA ASN A 113 -1.09 -7.92 5.78
C ASN A 113 -0.96 -8.98 4.68
N VAL A 114 -1.15 -10.26 5.01
CA VAL A 114 -0.91 -11.37 4.08
C VAL A 114 -2.22 -11.88 3.49
N ARG A 115 -3.13 -12.41 4.31
CA ARG A 115 -4.41 -12.96 3.88
C ARG A 115 -5.28 -11.88 3.23
N GLY A 116 -5.39 -10.71 3.86
CA GLY A 116 -6.15 -9.57 3.34
C GLY A 116 -5.62 -9.06 1.99
N THR A 117 -4.30 -8.96 1.83
CA THR A 117 -3.68 -8.59 0.56
C THR A 117 -3.93 -9.63 -0.53
N LEU A 118 -3.78 -10.93 -0.22
CA LEU A 118 -4.04 -12.01 -1.15
C LEU A 118 -5.46 -11.92 -1.71
N PHE A 119 -6.47 -11.85 -0.83
CA PHE A 119 -7.86 -11.81 -1.27
C PHE A 119 -8.28 -10.46 -1.87
N THR A 120 -7.64 -9.37 -1.49
CA THR A 120 -7.78 -8.08 -2.19
C THR A 120 -7.42 -8.25 -3.68
N VAL A 121 -6.29 -8.87 -3.97
CA VAL A 121 -5.86 -9.10 -5.36
C VAL A 121 -6.74 -10.15 -6.05
N GLN A 122 -6.94 -11.32 -5.43
CA GLN A 122 -7.70 -12.40 -6.03
C GLN A 122 -9.13 -12.00 -6.42
N LYS A 123 -9.84 -11.28 -5.55
CA LYS A 123 -11.20 -10.81 -5.83
C LYS A 123 -11.27 -9.66 -6.83
N ALA A 124 -10.17 -8.93 -7.05
CA ALA A 124 -10.07 -7.92 -8.10
C ALA A 124 -9.92 -8.51 -9.51
N LEU A 125 -9.36 -9.72 -9.64
CA LEU A 125 -8.98 -10.32 -10.93
C LEU A 125 -10.08 -10.32 -11.99
N PRO A 126 -11.37 -10.58 -11.68
CA PRO A 126 -12.43 -10.53 -12.68
C PRO A 126 -12.69 -9.14 -13.28
N LEU A 127 -12.30 -8.08 -12.56
CA LEU A 127 -12.45 -6.68 -12.99
C LEU A 127 -11.15 -6.06 -13.49
N LEU A 128 -10.01 -6.66 -13.15
CA LEU A 128 -8.71 -6.19 -13.60
C LEU A 128 -8.59 -6.34 -15.11
N LYS A 129 -8.23 -5.25 -15.78
CA LYS A 129 -8.02 -5.22 -17.23
C LYS A 129 -6.71 -5.91 -17.59
N ASP A 130 -6.67 -6.59 -18.73
CA ASP A 130 -5.41 -7.09 -19.29
C ASP A 130 -4.46 -5.93 -19.58
N GLY A 131 -3.18 -6.11 -19.25
CA GLY A 131 -2.20 -5.03 -19.28
C GLY A 131 -2.26 -4.10 -18.06
N GLY A 132 -3.11 -4.38 -17.06
CA GLY A 132 -3.21 -3.60 -15.81
C GLY A 132 -1.96 -3.67 -14.93
N SER A 133 -1.97 -2.90 -13.83
CA SER A 133 -0.86 -2.84 -12.86
C SER A 133 -1.36 -3.11 -11.45
N ILE A 134 -0.67 -4.01 -10.74
CA ILE A 134 -0.87 -4.30 -9.32
C ILE A 134 0.38 -3.82 -8.56
N ILE A 135 0.18 -2.99 -7.54
CA ILE A 135 1.24 -2.51 -6.67
C ILE A 135 0.94 -3.00 -5.24
N LEU A 136 1.89 -3.71 -4.66
CA LEU A 136 1.80 -4.28 -3.32
C LEU A 136 2.69 -3.49 -2.36
N THR A 137 2.15 -3.00 -1.25
CA THR A 137 2.94 -2.26 -0.26
C THR A 137 3.64 -3.23 0.70
N ALA A 138 4.92 -3.49 0.41
CA ALA A 138 5.85 -4.20 1.29
C ALA A 138 6.44 -3.24 2.34
N SER A 139 7.71 -3.37 2.68
CA SER A 139 8.44 -2.50 3.63
C SER A 139 9.93 -2.78 3.54
N SER A 140 10.77 -1.80 3.80
CA SER A 140 12.21 -2.00 4.03
C SER A 140 12.50 -3.00 5.16
N ALA A 141 11.60 -3.14 6.14
CA ALA A 141 11.68 -4.15 7.19
C ALA A 141 11.63 -5.59 6.68
N ALA A 142 11.16 -5.84 5.45
CA ALA A 142 11.12 -7.19 4.86
C ALA A 142 12.52 -7.77 4.60
N SER A 143 13.52 -6.91 4.41
CA SER A 143 14.91 -7.28 4.06
C SER A 143 15.94 -6.90 5.12
N LYS A 144 15.52 -6.33 6.26
CA LYS A 144 16.40 -5.91 7.35
C LYS A 144 15.86 -6.38 8.70
N GLY A 145 16.72 -6.92 9.55
CA GLY A 145 16.36 -7.25 10.93
C GLY A 145 16.08 -5.97 11.72
N THR A 146 14.91 -5.91 12.36
CA THR A 146 14.51 -4.82 13.25
C THR A 146 14.06 -5.44 14.56
N ASP A 147 14.57 -4.93 15.68
CA ASP A 147 14.25 -5.43 17.00
C ASP A 147 12.74 -5.38 17.28
N ALA A 148 12.24 -6.44 17.91
CA ALA A 148 10.83 -6.62 18.27
C ALA A 148 9.82 -6.49 17.09
N PHE A 149 10.26 -6.60 15.84
CA PHE A 149 9.39 -6.35 14.67
C PHE A 149 9.29 -7.54 13.70
N SER A 150 9.67 -8.74 14.15
CA SER A 150 9.82 -9.94 13.32
C SER A 150 8.53 -10.37 12.62
N VAL A 151 7.37 -10.35 13.31
CA VAL A 151 6.07 -10.75 12.72
C VAL A 151 5.68 -9.81 11.57
N TYR A 152 5.81 -8.50 11.78
CA TYR A 152 5.57 -7.53 10.72
C TYR A 152 6.51 -7.72 9.54
N ALA A 153 7.81 -7.83 9.80
CA ALA A 153 8.84 -8.04 8.77
C ALA A 153 8.55 -9.29 7.94
N ALA A 154 8.22 -10.41 8.58
CA ALA A 154 7.84 -11.66 7.91
C ALA A 154 6.59 -11.49 7.04
N SER A 155 5.56 -10.77 7.54
CA SER A 155 4.37 -10.47 6.74
C SER A 155 4.69 -9.65 5.48
N LYS A 156 5.62 -8.69 5.57
CA LYS A 156 6.04 -7.86 4.44
C LYS A 156 6.98 -8.61 3.47
N ALA A 157 7.76 -9.57 3.96
CA ALA A 157 8.51 -10.49 3.10
C ALA A 157 7.58 -11.41 2.28
N ALA A 158 6.46 -11.85 2.86
CA ALA A 158 5.43 -12.58 2.11
C ALA A 158 4.86 -11.75 0.95
N ILE A 159 4.61 -10.44 1.17
CA ILE A 159 4.14 -9.52 0.11
C ILE A 159 5.15 -9.42 -1.03
N ARG A 160 6.44 -9.36 -0.71
CA ARG A 160 7.50 -9.37 -1.73
C ARG A 160 7.48 -10.69 -2.53
N SER A 161 7.26 -11.81 -1.86
CA SER A 161 7.14 -13.11 -2.53
C SER A 161 5.94 -13.17 -3.47
N PHE A 162 4.78 -12.63 -3.06
CA PHE A 162 3.59 -12.54 -3.92
C PHE A 162 3.86 -11.76 -5.20
N ALA A 163 4.59 -10.66 -5.16
CA ALA A 163 4.91 -9.90 -6.37
C ALA A 163 5.64 -10.75 -7.42
N ARG A 164 6.56 -11.63 -7.02
CA ARG A 164 7.27 -12.56 -7.90
C ARG A 164 6.33 -13.64 -8.46
N GLY A 165 5.58 -14.33 -7.58
CA GLY A 165 4.70 -15.43 -7.97
C GLY A 165 3.60 -14.94 -8.91
N TRP A 166 2.90 -13.88 -8.55
CA TRP A 166 1.75 -13.38 -9.32
C TRP A 166 2.16 -12.73 -10.67
N THR A 167 3.39 -12.22 -10.79
CA THR A 167 3.93 -11.83 -12.10
C THR A 167 3.93 -13.02 -13.07
N THR A 168 4.27 -14.21 -12.59
CA THR A 168 4.25 -15.44 -13.38
C THR A 168 2.81 -15.93 -13.64
N ASP A 169 1.96 -15.92 -12.61
CA ASP A 169 0.57 -16.38 -12.69
C ASP A 169 -0.26 -15.53 -13.67
N LEU A 170 0.02 -14.23 -13.75
CA LEU A 170 -0.74 -13.27 -14.54
C LEU A 170 -0.09 -12.92 -15.92
N LYS A 171 0.97 -13.64 -16.31
CA LYS A 171 1.72 -13.37 -17.56
C LYS A 171 0.86 -13.41 -18.83
N THR A 172 -0.11 -14.32 -18.91
CA THR A 172 -1.01 -14.45 -20.07
C THR A 172 -1.92 -13.24 -20.24
N ARG A 173 -2.25 -12.58 -19.14
CA ARG A 173 -3.03 -11.35 -19.08
C ARG A 173 -2.17 -10.08 -19.17
N LYS A 174 -0.85 -10.22 -19.25
CA LYS A 174 0.11 -9.10 -19.29
C LYS A 174 -0.06 -8.12 -18.14
N ILE A 175 -0.58 -8.56 -16.99
CA ILE A 175 -0.73 -7.75 -15.79
C ILE A 175 0.62 -7.70 -15.07
N ARG A 176 1.11 -6.48 -14.82
CA ARG A 176 2.34 -6.25 -14.07
C ARG A 176 2.06 -6.31 -12.58
N VAL A 177 2.92 -6.97 -11.82
CA VAL A 177 2.82 -7.02 -10.36
C VAL A 177 4.15 -6.60 -9.74
N ASN A 178 4.16 -5.52 -8.99
CA ASN A 178 5.37 -5.00 -8.35
C ASN A 178 5.13 -4.74 -6.85
N ALA A 179 6.17 -4.85 -6.06
CA ALA A 179 6.17 -4.42 -4.67
C ALA A 179 6.85 -3.05 -4.55
N ILE A 180 6.34 -2.21 -3.64
CA ILE A 180 7.02 -1.02 -3.19
C ILE A 180 7.41 -1.21 -1.73
N SER A 181 8.64 -0.86 -1.38
CA SER A 181 9.18 -0.99 -0.02
C SER A 181 9.58 0.39 0.52
N PRO A 182 8.65 1.09 1.20
CA PRO A 182 8.97 2.32 1.89
C PRO A 182 9.97 2.08 3.01
N GLY A 183 10.89 3.04 3.20
CA GLY A 183 11.71 3.15 4.40
C GLY A 183 10.95 3.78 5.56
N VAL A 184 11.63 4.59 6.35
CA VAL A 184 11.01 5.36 7.42
C VAL A 184 10.26 6.54 6.82
N VAL A 185 8.94 6.48 6.86
CA VAL A 185 8.02 7.52 6.35
C VAL A 185 6.96 7.77 7.41
N PRO A 186 7.12 8.79 8.26
CA PRO A 186 6.16 9.10 9.31
C PRO A 186 4.77 9.41 8.74
N THR A 187 3.78 8.75 9.31
CA THR A 187 2.37 8.90 8.96
C THR A 187 1.53 8.83 10.24
N GLU A 188 0.24 9.12 10.15
CA GLU A 188 -0.70 8.95 11.26
C GLU A 188 -0.70 7.51 11.83
N GLY A 189 -0.25 6.53 11.05
CA GLY A 189 -0.08 5.13 11.51
C GLY A 189 0.94 4.97 12.63
N TYR A 190 1.94 5.85 12.73
CA TYR A 190 2.90 5.85 13.84
C TYR A 190 2.21 6.13 15.18
N ASN A 191 1.23 7.04 15.18
CA ASN A 191 0.44 7.32 16.36
C ASN A 191 -0.61 6.23 16.64
N THR A 192 -1.37 5.83 15.61
CA THR A 192 -2.56 4.97 15.75
C THR A 192 -2.25 3.47 15.83
N SER A 193 -1.19 3.00 15.17
CA SER A 193 -0.84 1.58 15.10
C SER A 193 0.40 1.23 15.92
N LEU A 194 1.41 2.13 15.98
CA LEU A 194 2.61 1.92 16.77
C LEU A 194 2.52 2.55 18.18
N GLY A 195 1.46 3.35 18.45
CA GLY A 195 1.20 3.94 19.76
C GLY A 195 2.17 5.06 20.16
N MET A 196 2.87 5.67 19.19
CA MET A 196 3.84 6.74 19.46
C MET A 196 3.15 8.09 19.68
N SER A 197 3.64 8.90 20.63
CA SER A 197 3.23 10.30 20.73
C SER A 197 3.83 11.14 19.58
N ALA A 198 3.33 12.36 19.38
CA ALA A 198 3.88 13.26 18.35
C ALA A 198 5.37 13.55 18.59
N GLU A 199 5.77 13.77 19.85
CA GLU A 199 7.15 13.99 20.26
C GLU A 199 8.02 12.74 19.99
N GLN A 200 7.50 11.55 20.27
CA GLN A 200 8.20 10.29 19.99
C GLN A 200 8.39 10.08 18.49
N VAL A 201 7.42 10.47 17.66
CA VAL A 201 7.57 10.39 16.19
C VAL A 201 8.67 11.33 15.70
N VAL A 202 8.77 12.54 16.25
CA VAL A 202 9.84 13.50 15.90
C VAL A 202 11.21 12.93 16.31
N GLN A 203 11.38 12.51 17.57
CA GLN A 203 12.63 11.94 18.08
C GLN A 203 13.05 10.69 17.29
N PHE A 204 12.12 9.80 17.02
CA PHE A 204 12.36 8.61 16.19
C PHE A 204 12.81 8.99 14.78
N SER A 205 12.17 10.00 14.16
CA SER A 205 12.53 10.48 12.83
C SER A 205 13.94 11.08 12.78
N GLU A 206 14.33 11.86 13.78
CA GLU A 206 15.66 12.41 13.91
C GLU A 206 16.72 11.30 14.09
N GLN A 207 16.46 10.35 14.99
CA GLN A 207 17.35 9.21 15.21
C GLN A 207 17.53 8.37 13.96
N MET A 208 16.44 8.05 13.26
CA MET A 208 16.50 7.25 12.04
C MET A 208 17.20 7.99 10.89
N SER A 209 17.03 9.31 10.80
CA SER A 209 17.66 10.14 9.77
C SER A 209 19.19 10.02 9.74
N ALA A 210 19.81 9.85 10.89
CA ALA A 210 21.27 9.68 11.00
C ALA A 210 21.79 8.40 10.32
N GLY A 211 20.95 7.36 10.20
CA GLY A 211 21.31 6.09 9.55
C GLY A 211 20.82 5.98 8.10
N ILE A 212 20.12 6.99 7.57
CA ILE A 212 19.63 7.01 6.20
C ILE A 212 20.62 7.77 5.32
N PRO A 213 21.15 7.21 4.22
CA PRO A 213 22.13 7.90 3.35
C PRO A 213 21.69 9.28 2.86
N LEU A 214 20.40 9.51 2.59
CA LEU A 214 19.88 10.84 2.24
C LEU A 214 19.74 11.79 3.43
N GLY A 215 20.11 11.38 4.65
CA GLY A 215 20.13 12.22 5.86
C GLY A 215 18.76 12.63 6.41
N ARG A 216 17.67 12.02 5.94
CA ARG A 216 16.31 12.34 6.37
C ARG A 216 15.35 11.17 6.17
N VAL A 217 14.26 11.20 6.90
CA VAL A 217 13.09 10.34 6.64
C VAL A 217 12.37 10.77 5.36
N GLY A 218 11.63 9.84 4.74
CA GLY A 218 10.80 10.12 3.57
C GLY A 218 9.47 10.77 3.90
N THR A 219 8.76 11.20 2.86
CA THR A 219 7.40 11.73 2.94
C THR A 219 6.41 10.79 2.24
N PRO A 220 5.12 10.77 2.64
CA PRO A 220 4.10 10.00 1.94
C PRO A 220 4.00 10.34 0.45
N ASP A 221 4.25 11.59 0.08
CA ASP A 221 4.21 12.05 -1.30
C ASP A 221 5.35 11.47 -2.17
N GLU A 222 6.54 11.29 -1.61
CA GLU A 222 7.67 10.66 -2.32
C GLU A 222 7.36 9.19 -2.65
N VAL A 223 6.75 8.47 -1.72
CA VAL A 223 6.28 7.10 -1.97
C VAL A 223 5.15 7.08 -3.00
N ALA A 224 4.20 8.00 -2.91
CA ALA A 224 3.09 8.11 -3.85
C ALA A 224 3.57 8.36 -5.29
N LYS A 225 4.62 9.18 -5.50
CA LYS A 225 5.25 9.38 -6.83
C LYS A 225 5.80 8.08 -7.41
N ALA A 226 6.46 7.26 -6.59
CA ALA A 226 6.97 5.97 -7.03
C ALA A 226 5.82 4.98 -7.35
N ILE A 227 4.71 5.04 -6.60
CA ILE A 227 3.51 4.26 -6.91
C ILE A 227 2.89 4.72 -8.23
N VAL A 228 2.80 6.03 -8.51
CA VAL A 228 2.35 6.56 -9.82
C VAL A 228 3.21 6.02 -10.95
N PHE A 229 4.53 6.04 -10.81
CA PHE A 229 5.45 5.46 -11.80
C PHE A 229 5.16 3.97 -12.06
N LEU A 230 5.02 3.15 -11.01
CA LEU A 230 4.72 1.72 -11.17
C LEU A 230 3.31 1.47 -11.74
N ALA A 231 2.37 2.40 -11.54
CA ALA A 231 1.01 2.34 -12.07
C ALA A 231 0.92 2.75 -13.53
N SER A 232 1.81 3.60 -13.99
CA SER A 232 1.79 4.20 -15.33
C SER A 232 2.46 3.32 -16.40
N ASP A 233 2.30 3.72 -17.66
CA ASP A 233 2.94 3.08 -18.81
C ASP A 233 4.46 3.34 -18.86
N ASP A 234 4.98 4.31 -18.09
CA ASP A 234 6.43 4.56 -17.92
C ASP A 234 7.17 3.36 -17.32
N SER A 235 6.45 2.48 -16.62
CA SER A 235 6.97 1.21 -16.08
C SER A 235 6.50 -0.02 -16.85
N SER A 236 6.14 0.12 -18.13
CA SER A 236 5.54 -0.94 -18.95
C SER A 236 6.39 -2.21 -19.10
N TYR A 237 7.71 -2.12 -18.91
CA TYR A 237 8.63 -3.27 -18.95
C TYR A 237 9.17 -3.67 -17.57
N ILE A 238 8.46 -3.26 -16.48
CA ILE A 238 8.83 -3.55 -15.10
C ILE A 238 7.75 -4.41 -14.45
N SER A 239 8.11 -5.66 -14.08
CA SER A 239 7.24 -6.58 -13.35
C SER A 239 8.04 -7.51 -12.45
N GLY A 240 7.48 -7.85 -11.30
CA GLY A 240 8.10 -8.77 -10.33
C GLY A 240 9.17 -8.13 -9.45
N ILE A 241 9.41 -6.82 -9.54
CA ILE A 241 10.43 -6.14 -8.74
C ILE A 241 9.92 -5.77 -7.33
N GLU A 242 10.89 -5.44 -6.48
CA GLU A 242 10.71 -4.64 -5.28
C GLU A 242 11.42 -3.31 -5.48
N LEU A 243 10.66 -2.22 -5.48
CA LEU A 243 11.19 -0.88 -5.57
C LEU A 243 11.35 -0.30 -4.16
N ALA A 244 12.58 -0.16 -3.69
CA ALA A 244 12.87 0.53 -2.44
C ALA A 244 12.67 2.05 -2.60
N VAL A 245 11.95 2.65 -1.66
CA VAL A 245 11.77 4.11 -1.51
C VAL A 245 12.13 4.45 -0.07
N ASP A 246 13.40 4.35 0.24
CA ASP A 246 13.93 4.28 1.62
C ASP A 246 15.12 5.21 1.88
N GLY A 247 15.46 6.08 0.93
CA GLY A 247 16.60 6.98 1.05
C GLY A 247 17.96 6.28 1.04
N GLY A 248 18.01 5.04 0.56
CA GLY A 248 19.21 4.19 0.52
C GLY A 248 19.42 3.33 1.78
N MET A 249 18.49 3.35 2.73
CA MET A 249 18.65 2.72 4.06
C MET A 249 18.96 1.21 4.00
N ASN A 250 18.46 0.49 3.00
CA ASN A 250 18.69 -0.95 2.84
C ASN A 250 19.62 -1.28 1.65
N GLN A 251 20.25 -0.29 1.05
CA GLN A 251 21.07 -0.49 -0.14
C GLN A 251 22.58 -0.49 0.18
N VAL A 252 22.96 -0.03 1.38
CA VAL A 252 24.35 0.09 1.86
C VAL A 252 24.49 -0.45 3.28
#